data_d67a8f9bac39358c256ece32c486ea7e
#
_entry.id   d67a8f9bac39358c256ece32c486ea7e
#
_cell.length_a   1.000
_cell.length_b   1.000
_cell.length_c   1.000
_cell.angle_alpha   90.00
_cell.angle_beta   90.00
_cell.angle_gamma   90.00
#
_symmetry.space_group_name_H-M   'P 1'
#
loop_
_entity.id
_entity.type
_entity.pdbx_description
1 polymer ?
#
loop_
_entity_poly.entity_id
_entity_poly.type
_entity_poly.pdbx_seq_one_letter_code
_entity_poly.pdbx_strand_id
1 'polypeptide(L)'
;MGNIIERLDRLQLLVVTGKGGVGKSIVTAALGAHLANRGRKVLLIEVDPRENLHQLLDTPPSGGEIVEAASNLWLQHLEPRKLLDDLVREKLKVGVLVRKVLASPVHLHFTEGAPGLKQTAVFGRALRMVEGHGPKELRRPDVVILDAPASGHGIAWMAAPQLVSEVISSGPIGKMAAEIAAFLADRERFGSVVVTTAEEMPVQEVLELLEAMSTRLDRRPELVVVNSVYPPAPRPRAKDDEATRLWIRRRQVNEAELARLATGWDGPTAEVPLVPIDAGPVLVGVVGEHLTSAFENR
;
A
#
# COMPACT_ATOMS: atom_id res chain seq x y z
N MET A 1 -18.99 16.44 3.00
CA MET A 1 -17.90 15.48 2.82
C MET A 1 -16.64 16.10 3.41
N GLY A 2 -15.97 15.46 4.38
CA GLY A 2 -14.75 15.99 4.98
C GLY A 2 -13.62 15.99 3.95
N ASN A 3 -12.69 16.93 4.09
CA ASN A 3 -11.52 17.03 3.23
C ASN A 3 -10.70 15.72 3.32
N ILE A 4 -10.39 15.10 2.18
CA ILE A 4 -9.64 13.83 2.12
C ILE A 4 -8.28 13.94 2.82
N ILE A 5 -7.64 15.12 2.76
CA ILE A 5 -6.38 15.40 3.48
C ILE A 5 -6.59 15.27 4.99
N GLU A 6 -7.63 15.90 5.53
CA GLU A 6 -7.92 15.81 6.97
C GLU A 6 -8.20 14.36 7.40
N ARG A 7 -8.81 13.59 6.50
CA ARG A 7 -9.04 12.16 6.71
C ARG A 7 -7.73 11.38 6.75
N LEU A 8 -6.86 11.56 5.75
CA LEU A 8 -5.54 10.93 5.72
C LEU A 8 -4.65 11.36 6.89
N ASP A 9 -4.75 12.61 7.33
CA ASP A 9 -4.03 13.16 8.48
C ASP A 9 -4.40 12.50 9.82
N ARG A 10 -5.56 11.87 9.94
CA ARG A 10 -6.00 11.19 11.18
C ARG A 10 -5.58 9.72 11.24
N LEU A 11 -5.33 9.10 10.09
CA LEU A 11 -4.99 7.70 10.02
C LEU A 11 -3.62 7.41 10.65
N GLN A 12 -3.51 6.25 11.27
CA GLN A 12 -2.27 5.72 11.84
C GLN A 12 -1.66 4.61 10.97
N LEU A 13 -2.49 3.90 10.20
CA LEU A 13 -2.06 2.92 9.21
C LEU A 13 -2.85 3.11 7.93
N LEU A 14 -2.13 3.21 6.83
CA LEU A 14 -2.68 3.31 5.47
C LEU A 14 -2.12 2.17 4.62
N VAL A 15 -2.98 1.44 3.92
CA VAL A 15 -2.56 0.41 2.96
C VAL A 15 -2.77 0.93 1.55
N VAL A 16 -1.71 0.93 0.74
CA VAL A 16 -1.78 1.21 -0.70
C VAL A 16 -1.84 -0.13 -1.43
N THR A 17 -2.92 -0.37 -2.16
CA THR A 17 -3.17 -1.63 -2.86
C THR A 17 -3.64 -1.41 -4.29
N GLY A 18 -3.65 -2.46 -5.09
CA GLY A 18 -4.03 -2.45 -6.50
C GLY A 18 -3.27 -3.51 -7.29
N LYS A 19 -3.55 -3.64 -8.58
CA LYS A 19 -2.90 -4.61 -9.48
C LYS A 19 -1.38 -4.40 -9.56
N GLY A 20 -0.67 -5.42 -10.06
CA GLY A 20 0.74 -5.30 -10.43
C GLY A 20 0.96 -4.28 -11.56
N GLY A 21 1.98 -3.42 -11.42
CA GLY A 21 2.36 -2.46 -12.46
C GLY A 21 1.57 -1.16 -12.55
N VAL A 22 0.54 -0.95 -11.73
CA VAL A 22 -0.28 0.28 -11.76
C VAL A 22 0.36 1.49 -11.08
N GLY A 23 1.54 1.32 -10.45
CA GLY A 23 2.25 2.42 -9.79
C GLY A 23 1.94 2.58 -8.30
N LYS A 24 1.66 1.51 -7.57
CA LYS A 24 1.45 1.56 -6.12
C LYS A 24 2.60 2.24 -5.37
N SER A 25 3.83 1.81 -5.64
CA SER A 25 5.03 2.31 -4.94
C SER A 25 5.26 3.79 -5.16
N ILE A 26 5.01 4.33 -6.38
CA ILE A 26 5.12 5.78 -6.60
C ILE A 26 4.03 6.55 -5.86
N VAL A 27 2.80 6.04 -5.81
CA VAL A 27 1.71 6.65 -5.03
C VAL A 27 2.02 6.58 -3.54
N THR A 28 2.56 5.45 -3.05
CA THR A 28 3.01 5.29 -1.65
C THR A 28 4.09 6.32 -1.29
N ALA A 29 5.12 6.48 -2.12
CA ALA A 29 6.19 7.44 -1.92
C ALA A 29 5.65 8.88 -1.93
N ALA A 30 4.78 9.22 -2.88
CA ALA A 30 4.19 10.55 -3.01
C ALA A 30 3.27 10.91 -1.82
N LEU A 31 2.41 10.00 -1.37
CA LEU A 31 1.58 10.19 -0.17
C LEU A 31 2.45 10.34 1.09
N GLY A 32 3.51 9.52 1.21
CA GLY A 32 4.44 9.59 2.32
C GLY A 32 5.17 10.93 2.37
N ALA A 33 5.72 11.38 1.25
CA ALA A 33 6.38 12.68 1.14
C ALA A 33 5.41 13.84 1.43
N HIS A 34 4.18 13.77 0.92
CA HIS A 34 3.15 14.77 1.19
C HIS A 34 2.85 14.90 2.68
N LEU A 35 2.60 13.79 3.38
CA LEU A 35 2.32 13.79 4.82
C LEU A 35 3.55 14.22 5.65
N ALA A 36 4.75 13.81 5.24
CA ALA A 36 5.99 14.22 5.90
C ALA A 36 6.25 15.74 5.77
N ASN A 37 5.97 16.32 4.60
CA ASN A 37 6.06 17.77 4.38
C ASN A 37 5.03 18.56 5.21
N ARG A 38 3.95 17.94 5.65
CA ARG A 38 2.98 18.49 6.61
C ARG A 38 3.40 18.31 8.07
N GLY A 39 4.61 17.82 8.32
CA GLY A 39 5.20 17.66 9.65
C GLY A 39 4.86 16.34 10.35
N ARG A 40 4.19 15.39 9.67
CA ARG A 40 3.93 14.06 10.24
C ARG A 40 5.14 13.15 10.12
N LYS A 41 5.40 12.35 11.14
CA LYS A 41 6.41 11.27 11.09
C LYS A 41 5.83 10.08 10.34
N VAL A 42 6.35 9.83 9.15
CA VAL A 42 5.84 8.79 8.23
C VAL A 42 6.83 7.65 8.13
N LEU A 43 6.37 6.42 8.32
CA LEU A 43 7.13 5.22 7.99
C LEU A 43 6.48 4.53 6.78
N LEU A 44 7.23 4.43 5.69
CA LEU A 44 6.86 3.59 4.55
C LEU A 44 7.36 2.17 4.79
N ILE A 45 6.46 1.20 4.62
CA ILE A 45 6.79 -0.22 4.69
C ILE A 45 6.55 -0.84 3.32
N GLU A 46 7.60 -1.39 2.71
CA GLU A 46 7.52 -2.13 1.46
C GLU A 46 7.61 -3.64 1.72
N VAL A 47 6.77 -4.41 1.04
CA VAL A 47 6.69 -5.89 1.20
C VAL A 47 6.91 -6.63 -0.12
N ASP A 48 7.15 -5.91 -1.20
CA ASP A 48 7.48 -6.53 -2.50
C ASP A 48 8.84 -7.25 -2.42
N PRO A 49 9.05 -8.39 -3.10
CA PRO A 49 10.35 -9.06 -3.15
C PRO A 49 11.49 -8.19 -3.67
N ARG A 50 11.18 -7.15 -4.42
CA ARG A 50 12.15 -6.16 -4.91
C ARG A 50 11.93 -4.86 -4.16
N GLU A 51 12.99 -4.32 -3.58
CA GLU A 51 12.96 -2.98 -3.01
C GLU A 51 12.87 -1.94 -4.14
N ASN A 52 11.77 -1.18 -4.19
CA ASN A 52 11.54 -0.16 -5.23
C ASN A 52 11.50 1.26 -4.62
N LEU A 53 11.01 1.39 -3.39
CA LEU A 53 10.85 2.70 -2.72
C LEU A 53 12.18 3.41 -2.52
N HIS A 54 13.28 2.69 -2.27
CA HIS A 54 14.61 3.28 -2.12
C HIS A 54 15.06 4.02 -3.39
N GLN A 55 14.74 3.49 -4.59
CA GLN A 55 15.06 4.15 -5.86
C GLN A 55 14.21 5.41 -6.09
N LEU A 56 12.93 5.36 -5.70
CA LEU A 56 12.02 6.49 -5.81
C LEU A 56 12.40 7.65 -4.87
N LEU A 57 12.98 7.32 -3.72
CA LEU A 57 13.35 8.29 -2.68
C LEU A 57 14.85 8.64 -2.68
N ASP A 58 15.62 8.10 -3.63
CA ASP A 58 17.08 8.28 -3.75
C ASP A 58 17.83 7.96 -2.45
N THR A 59 17.52 6.78 -1.87
CA THR A 59 18.14 6.28 -0.64
C THR A 59 18.87 4.97 -0.89
N PRO A 60 19.81 4.56 -0.04
CA PRO A 60 20.30 3.18 -0.04
C PRO A 60 19.16 2.18 0.22
N PRO A 61 19.26 0.94 -0.29
CA PRO A 61 18.37 -0.14 0.09
C PRO A 61 18.31 -0.31 1.61
N SER A 62 17.11 -0.54 2.16
CA SER A 62 16.93 -0.65 3.62
C SER A 62 17.51 -1.92 4.20
N GLY A 63 17.56 -3.00 3.41
CA GLY A 63 18.04 -4.32 3.88
C GLY A 63 17.24 -4.88 5.05
N GLY A 64 16.04 -4.34 5.32
CA GLY A 64 15.18 -4.70 6.45
C GLY A 64 15.28 -3.75 7.65
N GLU A 65 16.26 -2.86 7.68
CA GLU A 65 16.41 -1.82 8.71
C GLU A 65 15.54 -0.60 8.38
N ILE A 66 15.34 0.27 9.36
CA ILE A 66 14.66 1.55 9.15
C ILE A 66 15.69 2.58 8.70
N VAL A 67 15.49 3.16 7.52
CA VAL A 67 16.36 4.17 6.91
C VAL A 67 15.59 5.49 6.82
N GLU A 68 16.22 6.60 7.21
CA GLU A 68 15.67 7.93 7.00
C GLU A 68 15.86 8.33 5.53
N ALA A 69 14.74 8.59 4.83
CA ALA A 69 14.73 8.97 3.42
C ALA A 69 14.70 10.50 3.24
N ALA A 70 14.00 11.19 4.13
CA ALA A 70 13.93 12.65 4.18
C ALA A 70 13.46 13.09 5.58
N SER A 71 13.40 14.39 5.81
CA SER A 71 12.85 14.92 7.07
C SER A 71 11.44 14.37 7.30
N ASN A 72 11.22 13.73 8.45
CA ASN A 72 9.98 13.09 8.86
C ASN A 72 9.54 11.89 7.96
N LEU A 73 10.41 11.37 7.10
CA LEU A 73 10.10 10.25 6.21
C LEU A 73 11.13 9.13 6.37
N TRP A 74 10.67 7.96 6.75
CA TRP A 74 11.47 6.75 6.89
C TRP A 74 10.94 5.64 6.00
N LEU A 75 11.82 4.72 5.67
CA LEU A 75 11.56 3.55 4.83
C LEU A 75 12.04 2.28 5.52
N GLN A 76 11.26 1.21 5.40
CA GLN A 76 11.65 -0.16 5.78
C GLN A 76 11.13 -1.16 4.75
N HIS A 77 12.01 -2.01 4.25
CA HIS A 77 11.61 -3.19 3.49
C HIS A 77 11.42 -4.38 4.44
N LEU A 78 10.30 -5.11 4.32
CA LEU A 78 10.00 -6.27 5.14
C LEU A 78 9.90 -7.53 4.31
N GLU A 79 10.65 -8.55 4.71
CA GLU A 79 10.49 -9.91 4.24
C GLU A 79 9.53 -10.68 5.18
N PRO A 80 8.31 -11.05 4.73
CA PRO A 80 7.32 -11.68 5.60
C PRO A 80 7.80 -12.96 6.29
N ARG A 81 8.68 -13.72 5.66
CA ARG A 81 9.28 -14.93 6.24
C ARG A 81 10.19 -14.60 7.42
N LYS A 82 11.07 -13.61 7.27
CA LYS A 82 11.95 -13.17 8.36
C LYS A 82 11.15 -12.69 9.58
N LEU A 83 10.03 -11.99 9.35
CA LEU A 83 9.16 -11.55 10.44
C LEU A 83 8.58 -12.73 11.24
N LEU A 84 8.19 -13.82 10.58
CA LEU A 84 7.70 -15.02 11.26
C LEU A 84 8.83 -15.70 12.06
N ASP A 85 10.03 -15.77 11.50
CA ASP A 85 11.21 -16.32 12.20
C ASP A 85 11.55 -15.46 13.43
N ASP A 86 11.44 -14.13 13.34
CA ASP A 86 11.69 -13.22 14.46
C ASP A 86 10.61 -13.34 15.54
N LEU A 87 9.35 -13.56 15.19
CA LEU A 87 8.30 -13.88 16.16
C LEU A 87 8.61 -15.16 16.94
N VAL A 88 9.13 -16.20 16.26
CA VAL A 88 9.58 -17.43 16.93
C VAL A 88 10.72 -17.14 17.89
N ARG A 89 11.72 -16.34 17.47
CA ARG A 89 12.87 -15.96 18.32
C ARG A 89 12.43 -15.15 19.53
N GLU A 90 11.51 -14.22 19.38
CA GLU A 90 10.99 -13.40 20.47
C GLU A 90 10.24 -14.22 21.52
N LYS A 91 9.45 -15.22 21.08
CA LYS A 91 8.65 -16.06 21.98
C LYS A 91 9.44 -17.19 22.63
N LEU A 92 10.44 -17.72 21.94
CA LEU A 92 11.29 -18.81 22.43
C LEU A 92 12.65 -18.24 22.88
N LYS A 93 12.78 -17.90 24.15
CA LYS A 93 14.01 -17.30 24.72
C LYS A 93 15.24 -18.23 24.76
N VAL A 94 15.09 -19.53 24.46
CA VAL A 94 16.16 -20.53 24.51
C VAL A 94 16.70 -20.79 23.10
N GLY A 95 17.92 -20.34 22.83
CA GLY A 95 18.52 -20.36 21.48
C GLY A 95 18.62 -21.76 20.82
N VAL A 96 18.81 -22.84 21.60
CA VAL A 96 18.80 -24.23 21.07
C VAL A 96 17.40 -24.61 20.58
N LEU A 97 16.36 -24.25 21.35
CA LEU A 97 14.97 -24.51 20.99
C LEU A 97 14.55 -23.70 19.76
N VAL A 98 14.96 -22.44 19.68
CA VAL A 98 14.74 -21.57 18.50
C VAL A 98 15.30 -22.22 17.25
N ARG A 99 16.57 -22.64 17.26
CA ARG A 99 17.20 -23.28 16.10
C ARG A 99 16.47 -24.56 15.68
N LYS A 100 16.05 -25.36 16.66
CA LYS A 100 15.33 -26.63 16.40
C LYS A 100 13.95 -26.39 15.79
N VAL A 101 13.23 -25.36 16.23
CA VAL A 101 11.92 -24.97 15.68
C VAL A 101 12.08 -24.40 14.27
N LEU A 102 12.97 -23.45 14.06
CA LEU A 102 13.18 -22.81 12.75
C LEU A 102 13.67 -23.78 11.67
N ALA A 103 14.45 -24.83 12.05
CA ALA A 103 14.91 -25.89 11.15
C ALA A 103 13.88 -27.01 10.96
N SER A 104 12.76 -26.99 11.69
CA SER A 104 11.75 -28.05 11.62
C SER A 104 10.99 -27.98 10.28
N PRO A 105 10.80 -29.12 9.58
CA PRO A 105 9.93 -29.19 8.42
C PRO A 105 8.49 -28.72 8.73
N VAL A 106 8.00 -28.94 9.95
CA VAL A 106 6.68 -28.48 10.38
C VAL A 106 6.61 -26.94 10.38
N HIS A 107 7.64 -26.24 10.88
CA HIS A 107 7.70 -24.78 10.84
C HIS A 107 7.75 -24.26 9.40
N LEU A 108 8.58 -24.89 8.55
CA LEU A 108 8.70 -24.51 7.13
C LEU A 108 7.36 -24.67 6.40
N HIS A 109 6.70 -25.82 6.56
CA HIS A 109 5.39 -26.05 5.94
C HIS A 109 4.30 -25.12 6.50
N PHE A 110 4.33 -24.83 7.80
CA PHE A 110 3.38 -23.94 8.44
C PHE A 110 3.55 -22.50 7.96
N THR A 111 4.79 -21.99 7.89
CA THR A 111 5.07 -20.62 7.45
C THR A 111 4.86 -20.41 5.96
N GLU A 112 5.01 -21.45 5.15
CA GLU A 112 4.78 -21.38 3.70
C GLU A 112 3.32 -21.66 3.31
N GLY A 113 2.67 -22.56 4.03
CA GLY A 113 1.35 -23.11 3.68
C GLY A 113 0.17 -22.52 4.45
N ALA A 114 0.39 -21.81 5.57
CA ALA A 114 -0.72 -21.25 6.34
C ALA A 114 -1.26 -19.96 5.72
N PRO A 115 -2.48 -19.95 5.15
CA PRO A 115 -3.03 -18.77 4.52
C PRO A 115 -3.16 -17.61 5.50
N GLY A 116 -2.72 -16.42 5.11
CA GLY A 116 -2.88 -15.20 5.89
C GLY A 116 -1.84 -14.96 6.98
N LEU A 117 -1.00 -15.94 7.33
CA LEU A 117 -0.04 -15.80 8.44
C LEU A 117 1.06 -14.77 8.14
N LYS A 118 1.60 -14.78 6.92
CA LYS A 118 2.61 -13.81 6.46
C LYS A 118 2.06 -12.38 6.47
N GLN A 119 0.84 -12.21 6.01
CA GLN A 119 0.13 -10.93 6.00
C GLN A 119 -0.12 -10.43 7.42
N THR A 120 -0.57 -11.32 8.31
CA THR A 120 -0.78 -11.02 9.73
C THR A 120 0.52 -10.59 10.40
N ALA A 121 1.66 -11.22 10.09
CA ALA A 121 2.96 -10.83 10.64
C ALA A 121 3.38 -9.42 10.18
N VAL A 122 3.15 -9.07 8.91
CA VAL A 122 3.42 -7.72 8.39
C VAL A 122 2.55 -6.67 9.08
N PHE A 123 1.24 -6.91 9.20
CA PHE A 123 0.36 -6.01 9.95
C PHE A 123 0.74 -5.92 11.43
N GLY A 124 1.16 -7.03 12.04
CA GLY A 124 1.68 -7.03 13.40
C GLY A 124 2.92 -6.15 13.57
N ARG A 125 3.83 -6.16 12.60
CA ARG A 125 4.98 -5.24 12.58
C ARG A 125 4.52 -3.79 12.45
N ALA A 126 3.63 -3.49 11.51
CA ALA A 126 3.09 -2.15 11.32
C ALA A 126 2.37 -1.62 12.57
N LEU A 127 1.53 -2.45 13.20
CA LEU A 127 0.83 -2.09 14.44
C LEU A 127 1.80 -1.79 15.60
N ARG A 128 2.83 -2.61 15.78
CA ARG A 128 3.87 -2.37 16.80
C ARG A 128 4.58 -1.02 16.59
N MET A 129 4.80 -0.61 15.34
CA MET A 129 5.37 0.71 15.04
C MET A 129 4.40 1.84 15.43
N VAL A 130 3.14 1.72 15.05
CA VAL A 130 2.07 2.67 15.44
C VAL A 130 1.94 2.79 16.97
N GLU A 131 2.12 1.72 17.72
CA GLU A 131 2.05 1.67 19.18
C GLU A 131 3.32 2.17 19.90
N GLY A 132 4.35 2.53 19.14
CA GLY A 132 5.58 3.10 19.71
C GLY A 132 6.62 2.05 20.12
N HIS A 133 6.54 0.84 19.58
CA HIS A 133 7.53 -0.22 19.77
C HIS A 133 8.62 -0.23 18.68
N GLY A 134 8.86 0.91 18.05
CA GLY A 134 9.92 1.12 17.08
C GLY A 134 11.31 1.27 17.72
N PRO A 135 12.37 1.27 16.89
CA PRO A 135 13.73 1.58 17.34
C PRO A 135 13.84 3.03 17.84
N LYS A 136 14.99 3.38 18.43
CA LYS A 136 15.19 4.72 19.02
C LYS A 136 15.09 5.84 18.01
N GLU A 137 15.52 5.59 16.79
CA GLU A 137 15.55 6.52 15.65
C GLU A 137 14.15 6.91 15.19
N LEU A 138 13.23 5.96 15.23
CA LEU A 138 11.81 6.17 14.92
C LEU A 138 10.94 5.39 15.92
N ARG A 139 10.84 5.92 17.12
CA ARG A 139 10.13 5.22 18.20
C ARG A 139 8.65 5.05 17.94
N ARG A 140 8.02 6.09 17.38
CA ARG A 140 6.60 6.10 17.05
C ARG A 140 6.34 7.01 15.83
N PRO A 141 6.08 6.46 14.65
CA PRO A 141 5.55 7.23 13.55
C PRO A 141 4.11 7.70 13.85
N ASP A 142 3.73 8.83 13.27
CA ASP A 142 2.33 9.30 13.31
C ASP A 142 1.46 8.49 12.35
N VAL A 143 2.06 8.01 11.25
CA VAL A 143 1.41 7.14 10.28
C VAL A 143 2.41 6.14 9.68
N VAL A 144 1.94 4.93 9.51
CA VAL A 144 2.61 3.88 8.72
C VAL A 144 1.87 3.74 7.40
N ILE A 145 2.57 3.79 6.27
CA ILE A 145 2.01 3.52 4.95
C ILE A 145 2.60 2.20 4.44
N LEU A 146 1.74 1.22 4.23
CA LEU A 146 2.11 -0.10 3.74
C LEU A 146 1.92 -0.18 2.23
N ASP A 147 3.02 -0.31 1.48
CA ASP A 147 3.01 -0.65 0.06
C ASP A 147 2.75 -2.15 -0.08
N ALA A 148 1.49 -2.51 -0.39
CA ALA A 148 1.09 -3.90 -0.49
C ALA A 148 1.64 -4.54 -1.77
N PRO A 149 2.05 -5.82 -1.72
CA PRO A 149 2.59 -6.51 -2.89
C PRO A 149 1.57 -6.60 -4.03
N ALA A 150 2.10 -6.72 -5.24
CA ALA A 150 1.37 -6.79 -6.51
C ALA A 150 0.58 -8.10 -6.72
N SER A 151 0.07 -8.71 -5.65
CA SER A 151 -0.51 -10.06 -5.70
C SER A 151 -1.94 -10.16 -6.24
N GLY A 152 -2.58 -9.04 -6.64
CA GLY A 152 -4.00 -9.03 -7.05
C GLY A 152 -5.00 -9.40 -5.94
N HIS A 153 -4.53 -9.57 -4.71
CA HIS A 153 -5.29 -10.10 -3.57
C HIS A 153 -5.41 -9.08 -2.42
N GLY A 154 -5.61 -7.80 -2.75
CA GLY A 154 -5.69 -6.72 -1.75
C GLY A 154 -6.66 -7.01 -0.61
N ILE A 155 -7.81 -7.64 -0.92
CA ILE A 155 -8.77 -8.08 0.09
C ILE A 155 -8.20 -9.18 0.97
N ALA A 156 -7.58 -10.21 0.37
CA ALA A 156 -7.02 -11.33 1.13
C ALA A 156 -5.94 -10.84 2.11
N TRP A 157 -5.21 -9.76 1.76
CA TRP A 157 -4.28 -9.12 2.67
C TRP A 157 -4.98 -8.52 3.89
N MET A 158 -5.99 -7.69 3.67
CA MET A 158 -6.71 -7.00 4.76
C MET A 158 -7.58 -7.96 5.60
N ALA A 159 -8.12 -9.02 4.98
CA ALA A 159 -8.90 -10.05 5.67
C ALA A 159 -8.06 -11.06 6.44
N ALA A 160 -6.76 -11.16 6.14
CA ALA A 160 -5.88 -12.20 6.68
C ALA A 160 -5.84 -12.25 8.22
N PRO A 161 -5.72 -11.14 8.97
CA PRO A 161 -5.69 -11.20 10.43
C PRO A 161 -6.98 -11.74 11.03
N GLN A 162 -8.13 -11.38 10.47
CA GLN A 162 -9.42 -11.92 10.91
C GLN A 162 -9.48 -13.42 10.67
N LEU A 163 -9.16 -13.89 9.46
CA LEU A 163 -9.11 -15.32 9.13
C LEU A 163 -8.19 -16.11 10.07
N VAL A 164 -6.98 -15.56 10.32
CA VAL A 164 -6.02 -16.22 11.25
C VAL A 164 -6.57 -16.27 12.66
N SER A 165 -7.26 -15.23 13.15
CA SER A 165 -7.86 -15.21 14.49
C SER A 165 -9.02 -16.19 14.65
N GLU A 166 -9.78 -16.44 13.59
CA GLU A 166 -10.87 -17.43 13.56
C GLU A 166 -10.33 -18.87 13.58
N VAL A 167 -9.27 -19.14 12.80
CA VAL A 167 -8.67 -20.48 12.70
C VAL A 167 -7.80 -20.79 13.93
N ILE A 168 -7.06 -19.80 14.43
CA ILE A 168 -6.18 -19.91 15.60
C ILE A 168 -6.77 -19.06 16.73
N SER A 169 -7.80 -19.58 17.40
CA SER A 169 -8.56 -18.86 18.42
C SER A 169 -7.82 -18.67 19.75
N SER A 170 -6.66 -19.30 19.95
CA SER A 170 -5.93 -19.27 21.23
C SER A 170 -4.42 -19.14 21.06
N GLY A 171 -3.71 -18.86 22.17
CA GLY A 171 -2.26 -18.68 22.16
C GLY A 171 -1.80 -17.32 21.64
N PRO A 172 -0.48 -17.08 21.54
CA PRO A 172 0.08 -15.78 21.20
C PRO A 172 -0.26 -15.32 19.77
N ILE A 173 -0.31 -16.24 18.82
CA ILE A 173 -0.62 -15.93 17.41
C ILE A 173 -2.08 -15.52 17.26
N GLY A 174 -3.00 -16.28 17.86
CA GLY A 174 -4.43 -15.96 17.80
C GLY A 174 -4.76 -14.62 18.45
N LYS A 175 -4.18 -14.35 19.63
CA LYS A 175 -4.33 -13.04 20.31
C LYS A 175 -3.82 -11.88 19.44
N MET A 176 -2.61 -12.01 18.91
CA MET A 176 -2.02 -11.01 18.01
C MET A 176 -2.91 -10.79 16.77
N ALA A 177 -3.40 -11.87 16.14
CA ALA A 177 -4.26 -11.76 14.98
C ALA A 177 -5.59 -11.05 15.31
N ALA A 178 -6.19 -11.34 16.46
CA ALA A 178 -7.40 -10.69 16.92
C ALA A 178 -7.19 -9.18 17.23
N GLU A 179 -6.07 -8.81 17.85
CA GLU A 179 -5.69 -7.41 18.09
C GLU A 179 -5.51 -6.64 16.76
N ILE A 180 -4.83 -7.25 15.79
CA ILE A 180 -4.66 -6.66 14.46
C ILE A 180 -6.02 -6.53 13.75
N ALA A 181 -6.86 -7.57 13.77
CA ALA A 181 -8.18 -7.53 13.15
C ALA A 181 -9.05 -6.41 13.75
N ALA A 182 -9.03 -6.26 15.08
CA ALA A 182 -9.73 -5.17 15.77
C ALA A 182 -9.19 -3.78 15.36
N PHE A 183 -7.86 -3.64 15.23
CA PHE A 183 -7.25 -2.39 14.74
C PHE A 183 -7.66 -2.09 13.29
N LEU A 184 -7.61 -3.08 12.40
CA LEU A 184 -8.03 -2.92 11.01
C LEU A 184 -9.54 -2.65 10.88
N ALA A 185 -10.36 -3.03 11.85
CA ALA A 185 -11.77 -2.70 11.92
C ALA A 185 -12.03 -1.24 12.33
N ASP A 186 -11.10 -0.57 12.98
CA ASP A 186 -11.23 0.81 13.41
C ASP A 186 -11.08 1.79 12.23
N ARG A 187 -12.20 2.37 11.79
CA ARG A 187 -12.24 3.29 10.65
C ARG A 187 -11.50 4.60 10.93
N GLU A 188 -11.32 5.01 12.17
CA GLU A 188 -10.62 6.25 12.51
C GLU A 188 -9.09 6.11 12.47
N ARG A 189 -8.59 4.88 12.58
CA ARG A 189 -7.15 4.61 12.66
C ARG A 189 -6.57 3.94 11.43
N PHE A 190 -7.40 3.18 10.69
CA PHE A 190 -6.99 2.42 9.51
C PHE A 190 -7.75 2.85 8.27
N GLY A 191 -7.02 3.04 7.16
CA GLY A 191 -7.58 3.33 5.84
C GLY A 191 -6.83 2.62 4.72
N SER A 192 -7.35 2.75 3.51
CA SER A 192 -6.72 2.20 2.31
C SER A 192 -6.83 3.15 1.12
N VAL A 193 -5.82 3.08 0.25
CA VAL A 193 -5.81 3.74 -1.05
C VAL A 193 -5.71 2.66 -2.12
N VAL A 194 -6.58 2.71 -3.09
CA VAL A 194 -6.59 1.78 -4.23
C VAL A 194 -6.00 2.49 -5.44
N VAL A 195 -4.99 1.87 -6.07
CA VAL A 195 -4.32 2.42 -7.25
C VAL A 195 -4.67 1.59 -8.47
N THR A 196 -4.99 2.26 -9.57
CA THR A 196 -5.28 1.65 -10.88
C THR A 196 -4.70 2.49 -12.01
N THR A 197 -4.75 1.99 -13.24
CA THR A 197 -4.59 2.76 -14.46
C THR A 197 -5.92 2.81 -15.19
N ALA A 198 -6.12 3.81 -16.07
CA ALA A 198 -7.34 3.96 -16.86
C ALA A 198 -7.31 3.02 -18.09
N GLU A 199 -7.22 1.72 -17.86
CA GLU A 199 -7.21 0.66 -18.85
C GLU A 199 -8.28 -0.39 -18.51
N GLU A 200 -8.78 -1.13 -19.48
CA GLU A 200 -9.92 -2.04 -19.35
C GLU A 200 -9.76 -3.05 -18.21
N MET A 201 -8.66 -3.81 -18.19
CA MET A 201 -8.44 -4.83 -17.15
C MET A 201 -8.18 -4.26 -15.76
N PRO A 202 -7.31 -3.24 -15.57
CA PRO A 202 -7.12 -2.60 -14.27
C PRO A 202 -8.39 -1.99 -13.69
N VAL A 203 -9.22 -1.34 -14.51
CA VAL A 203 -10.49 -0.76 -14.05
C VAL A 203 -11.49 -1.85 -13.66
N GLN A 204 -11.58 -2.94 -14.44
CA GLN A 204 -12.40 -4.09 -14.07
C GLN A 204 -11.99 -4.67 -12.72
N GLU A 205 -10.71 -4.92 -12.52
CA GLU A 205 -10.18 -5.49 -11.27
C GLU A 205 -10.39 -4.54 -10.06
N VAL A 206 -10.28 -3.23 -10.29
CA VAL A 206 -10.57 -2.26 -9.21
C VAL A 206 -12.04 -2.25 -8.85
N LEU A 207 -12.97 -2.28 -9.80
CA LEU A 207 -14.40 -2.35 -9.51
C LEU A 207 -14.76 -3.61 -8.71
N GLU A 208 -14.19 -4.76 -9.09
CA GLU A 208 -14.35 -6.01 -8.34
C GLU A 208 -13.73 -5.92 -6.92
N LEU A 209 -12.57 -5.27 -6.80
CA LEU A 209 -11.93 -5.02 -5.50
C LEU A 209 -12.80 -4.13 -4.61
N LEU A 210 -13.35 -3.03 -5.14
CA LEU A 210 -14.21 -2.10 -4.42
C LEU A 210 -15.50 -2.78 -3.93
N GLU A 211 -16.14 -3.57 -4.78
CA GLU A 211 -17.32 -4.37 -4.43
C GLU A 211 -17.00 -5.36 -3.30
N ALA A 212 -15.89 -6.07 -3.45
CA ALA A 212 -15.51 -7.06 -2.46
C ALA A 212 -15.01 -6.42 -1.14
N MET A 213 -14.41 -5.22 -1.15
CA MET A 213 -14.12 -4.45 0.06
C MET A 213 -15.40 -4.07 0.79
N SER A 214 -16.41 -3.61 0.06
CA SER A 214 -17.71 -3.25 0.63
C SER A 214 -18.44 -4.47 1.21
N THR A 215 -18.51 -5.57 0.46
CA THR A 215 -19.32 -6.75 0.83
C THR A 215 -18.67 -7.65 1.86
N ARG A 216 -17.34 -7.82 1.82
CA ARG A 216 -16.61 -8.77 2.68
C ARG A 216 -15.94 -8.13 3.89
N LEU A 217 -15.55 -6.86 3.79
CA LEU A 217 -14.84 -6.15 4.86
C LEU A 217 -15.68 -5.04 5.50
N ASP A 218 -16.85 -4.74 4.96
CA ASP A 218 -17.66 -3.55 5.32
C ASP A 218 -16.79 -2.27 5.27
N ARG A 219 -15.99 -2.14 4.20
CA ARG A 219 -15.00 -1.08 4.03
C ARG A 219 -15.08 -0.45 2.65
N ARG A 220 -14.76 0.86 2.62
CA ARG A 220 -14.49 1.61 1.39
C ARG A 220 -13.09 2.20 1.48
N PRO A 221 -12.33 2.28 0.38
CA PRO A 221 -11.05 3.00 0.40
C PRO A 221 -11.29 4.49 0.63
N GLU A 222 -10.31 5.14 1.21
CA GLU A 222 -10.29 6.60 1.39
C GLU A 222 -10.16 7.32 0.04
N LEU A 223 -9.46 6.68 -0.91
CA LEU A 223 -9.14 7.25 -2.20
C LEU A 223 -8.92 6.15 -3.24
N VAL A 224 -9.40 6.38 -4.46
CA VAL A 224 -8.97 5.66 -5.66
C VAL A 224 -8.06 6.58 -6.47
N VAL A 225 -6.82 6.14 -6.74
CA VAL A 225 -5.85 6.86 -7.57
C VAL A 225 -5.80 6.22 -8.95
N VAL A 226 -6.15 6.97 -9.99
CA VAL A 226 -5.98 6.55 -11.38
C VAL A 226 -4.67 7.13 -11.88
N ASN A 227 -3.65 6.28 -11.94
CA ASN A 227 -2.29 6.67 -12.30
C ASN A 227 -2.06 6.60 -13.82
N SER A 228 -1.06 7.32 -14.30
CA SER A 228 -0.59 7.30 -15.70
C SER A 228 -1.69 7.61 -16.73
N VAL A 229 -2.58 8.54 -16.43
CA VAL A 229 -3.61 9.00 -17.35
C VAL A 229 -2.95 9.79 -18.48
N TYR A 230 -3.16 9.39 -19.72
CA TYR A 230 -2.62 10.14 -20.87
C TYR A 230 -3.12 11.56 -20.89
N PRO A 231 -2.24 12.56 -21.13
CA PRO A 231 -2.66 13.97 -21.24
C PRO A 231 -3.69 14.16 -22.38
N PRO A 232 -4.45 15.25 -22.37
CA PRO A 232 -5.40 15.56 -23.44
C PRO A 232 -4.74 15.46 -24.82
N ALA A 233 -5.34 14.67 -25.72
CA ALA A 233 -4.82 14.45 -27.05
C ALA A 233 -5.28 15.55 -28.03
N PRO A 234 -4.49 15.86 -29.06
CA PRO A 234 -4.91 16.78 -30.11
C PRO A 234 -6.10 16.20 -30.90
N ARG A 235 -6.86 17.07 -31.57
CA ARG A 235 -7.92 16.60 -32.46
C ARG A 235 -7.34 15.80 -33.62
N PRO A 236 -7.92 14.63 -33.96
CA PRO A 236 -7.43 13.79 -35.04
C PRO A 236 -7.36 14.51 -36.37
N ARG A 237 -6.27 14.31 -37.13
CA ARG A 237 -6.05 14.86 -38.46
C ARG A 237 -5.62 13.74 -39.40
N ALA A 238 -5.95 13.86 -40.70
CA ALA A 238 -5.62 12.85 -41.71
C ALA A 238 -4.10 12.60 -41.86
N LYS A 239 -3.26 13.60 -41.53
CA LYS A 239 -1.80 13.55 -41.68
C LYS A 239 -1.06 13.29 -40.34
N ASP A 240 -1.78 12.89 -39.29
CA ASP A 240 -1.14 12.56 -38.02
C ASP A 240 -0.16 11.39 -38.20
N ASP A 241 1.00 11.50 -37.55
CA ASP A 241 1.97 10.41 -37.48
C ASP A 241 1.46 9.25 -36.58
N GLU A 242 2.19 8.17 -36.58
CA GLU A 242 1.80 6.95 -35.83
C GLU A 242 1.79 7.21 -34.32
N ALA A 243 2.75 7.99 -33.80
CA ALA A 243 2.86 8.34 -32.38
C ALA A 243 1.63 9.15 -31.92
N THR A 244 1.26 10.17 -32.71
CA THR A 244 0.06 11.00 -32.45
C THR A 244 -1.22 10.14 -32.47
N ARG A 245 -1.35 9.24 -33.46
CA ARG A 245 -2.51 8.31 -33.53
C ARG A 245 -2.56 7.37 -32.33
N LEU A 246 -1.41 6.85 -31.89
CA LEU A 246 -1.33 6.02 -30.71
C LEU A 246 -1.76 6.79 -29.46
N TRP A 247 -1.25 8.02 -29.28
CA TRP A 247 -1.64 8.89 -28.16
C TRP A 247 -3.15 9.14 -28.15
N ILE A 248 -3.75 9.51 -29.29
CA ILE A 248 -5.19 9.72 -29.39
C ILE A 248 -5.96 8.46 -28.96
N ARG A 249 -5.58 7.30 -29.48
CA ARG A 249 -6.22 6.01 -29.09
C ARG A 249 -6.09 5.72 -27.59
N ARG A 250 -4.89 5.91 -27.03
CA ARG A 250 -4.67 5.67 -25.60
C ARG A 250 -5.51 6.61 -24.74
N ARG A 251 -5.58 7.89 -25.12
CA ARG A 251 -6.43 8.85 -24.42
C ARG A 251 -7.91 8.49 -24.52
N GLN A 252 -8.41 8.06 -25.66
CA GLN A 252 -9.79 7.59 -25.82
C GLN A 252 -10.11 6.41 -24.92
N VAL A 253 -9.21 5.44 -24.80
CA VAL A 253 -9.35 4.32 -23.86
C VAL A 253 -9.41 4.85 -22.42
N ASN A 254 -8.50 5.75 -22.03
CA ASN A 254 -8.53 6.32 -20.69
C ASN A 254 -9.85 7.03 -20.39
N GLU A 255 -10.38 7.83 -21.32
CA GLU A 255 -11.66 8.53 -21.13
C GLU A 255 -12.84 7.58 -20.96
N ALA A 256 -12.89 6.51 -21.75
CA ALA A 256 -13.91 5.48 -21.62
C ALA A 256 -13.84 4.75 -20.27
N GLU A 257 -12.63 4.39 -19.83
CA GLU A 257 -12.44 3.65 -18.58
C GLU A 257 -12.59 4.55 -17.33
N LEU A 258 -12.22 5.84 -17.41
CA LEU A 258 -12.53 6.82 -16.37
C LEU A 258 -14.05 7.00 -16.20
N ALA A 259 -14.80 7.09 -17.30
CA ALA A 259 -16.25 7.15 -17.25
C ALA A 259 -16.87 5.87 -16.66
N ARG A 260 -16.33 4.70 -17.01
CA ARG A 260 -16.75 3.42 -16.45
C ARG A 260 -16.47 3.35 -14.94
N LEU A 261 -15.28 3.77 -14.50
CA LEU A 261 -14.92 3.85 -13.08
C LEU A 261 -15.87 4.78 -12.33
N ALA A 262 -16.15 5.98 -12.87
CA ALA A 262 -17.06 6.95 -12.27
C ALA A 262 -18.51 6.45 -12.16
N THR A 263 -18.92 5.51 -13.00
CA THR A 263 -20.25 4.85 -12.90
C THR A 263 -20.30 3.82 -11.79
N GLY A 264 -19.18 3.10 -11.56
CA GLY A 264 -19.10 2.03 -10.54
C GLY A 264 -18.55 2.49 -9.18
N TRP A 265 -18.01 3.72 -9.08
CA TRP A 265 -17.43 4.27 -7.87
C TRP A 265 -17.83 5.73 -7.66
N ASP A 266 -18.50 6.01 -6.57
CA ASP A 266 -19.00 7.34 -6.17
C ASP A 266 -18.11 8.03 -5.10
N GLY A 267 -17.01 7.39 -4.71
CA GLY A 267 -16.07 7.91 -3.71
C GLY A 267 -14.98 8.83 -4.27
N PRO A 268 -14.05 9.29 -3.41
CA PRO A 268 -12.95 10.14 -3.83
C PRO A 268 -12.06 9.46 -4.87
N THR A 269 -11.71 10.20 -5.92
CA THR A 269 -10.82 9.76 -7.01
C THR A 269 -9.80 10.86 -7.31
N ALA A 270 -8.53 10.50 -7.50
CA ALA A 270 -7.48 11.39 -7.96
C ALA A 270 -6.90 10.85 -9.27
N GLU A 271 -6.75 11.72 -10.26
CA GLU A 271 -6.09 11.38 -11.52
C GLU A 271 -4.66 11.91 -11.52
N VAL A 272 -3.71 11.03 -11.81
CA VAL A 272 -2.29 11.36 -11.97
C VAL A 272 -1.93 11.20 -13.44
N PRO A 273 -1.49 12.27 -14.13
CA PRO A 273 -1.13 12.17 -15.53
C PRO A 273 0.11 11.30 -15.75
N LEU A 274 0.21 10.73 -16.94
CA LEU A 274 1.45 10.14 -17.41
C LEU A 274 2.47 11.27 -17.61
N VAL A 275 3.55 11.24 -16.83
CA VAL A 275 4.63 12.21 -16.89
C VAL A 275 5.89 11.60 -17.51
N PRO A 276 6.67 12.35 -18.32
CA PRO A 276 7.88 11.86 -18.98
C PRO A 276 9.09 11.91 -18.04
N ILE A 277 8.99 11.25 -16.88
CA ILE A 277 10.02 11.14 -15.85
C ILE A 277 10.15 9.67 -15.48
N ASP A 278 11.35 9.11 -15.59
CA ASP A 278 11.54 7.67 -15.41
C ASP A 278 11.37 7.22 -13.95
N ALA A 279 12.09 7.83 -13.02
CA ALA A 279 12.07 7.48 -11.61
C ALA A 279 12.69 8.58 -10.72
N GLY A 280 12.67 8.39 -9.41
CA GLY A 280 13.38 9.21 -8.43
C GLY A 280 12.51 10.30 -7.78
N PRO A 281 13.13 11.14 -6.93
CA PRO A 281 12.42 12.12 -6.10
C PRO A 281 11.64 13.16 -6.90
N VAL A 282 12.10 13.49 -8.13
CA VAL A 282 11.40 14.44 -9.01
C VAL A 282 10.02 13.88 -9.40
N LEU A 283 9.97 12.60 -9.79
CA LEU A 283 8.70 11.92 -10.10
C LEU A 283 7.78 11.88 -8.87
N VAL A 284 8.33 11.56 -7.70
CA VAL A 284 7.59 11.55 -6.42
C VAL A 284 6.97 12.92 -6.14
N GLY A 285 7.74 14.01 -6.34
CA GLY A 285 7.26 15.38 -6.18
C GLY A 285 6.10 15.71 -7.12
N VAL A 286 6.26 15.44 -8.41
CA VAL A 286 5.22 15.72 -9.43
C VAL A 286 3.94 14.92 -9.15
N VAL A 287 4.04 13.64 -8.82
CA VAL A 287 2.88 12.83 -8.44
C VAL A 287 2.22 13.37 -7.17
N GLY A 288 3.02 13.80 -6.18
CA GLY A 288 2.53 14.43 -4.95
C GLY A 288 1.74 15.71 -5.19
N GLU A 289 2.20 16.58 -6.10
CA GLU A 289 1.48 17.80 -6.50
C GLU A 289 0.11 17.49 -7.12
N HIS A 290 0.04 16.49 -8.01
CA HIS A 290 -1.23 16.07 -8.62
C HIS A 290 -2.20 15.48 -7.58
N LEU A 291 -1.72 14.69 -6.64
CA LEU A 291 -2.55 14.17 -5.55
C LEU A 291 -3.07 15.32 -4.67
N THR A 292 -2.21 16.28 -4.30
CA THR A 292 -2.59 17.45 -3.49
C THR A 292 -3.66 18.30 -4.20
N SER A 293 -3.47 18.59 -5.48
CA SER A 293 -4.44 19.35 -6.27
C SER A 293 -5.81 18.65 -6.36
N ALA A 294 -5.83 17.33 -6.45
CA ALA A 294 -7.07 16.54 -6.42
C ALA A 294 -7.76 16.56 -5.05
N PHE A 295 -7.01 16.77 -3.97
CA PHE A 295 -7.55 16.88 -2.61
C PHE A 295 -8.17 18.24 -2.31
N GLU A 296 -7.61 19.32 -2.88
CA GLU A 296 -8.03 20.71 -2.65
C GLU A 296 -9.26 21.10 -3.50
N ASN A 297 -9.47 20.47 -4.63
CA ASN A 297 -10.55 20.78 -5.59
C ASN A 297 -11.89 20.07 -5.28
N ARG A 298 -12.07 19.47 -4.12
CA ARG A 298 -13.28 18.81 -3.65
C ARG A 298 -13.59 19.27 -2.23
#